data_2358c7b52ad6b12294ee2d9053c476b8
#
_entry.id   2358c7b52ad6b12294ee2d9053c476b8
#
_cell.length_a   1.000
_cell.length_b   1.000
_cell.length_c   1.000
_cell.angle_alpha   90.00
_cell.angle_beta   90.00
_cell.angle_gamma   90.00
#
_symmetry.space_group_name_H-M   'P 1'
#
loop_
_entity.id
_entity.type
_entity.pdbx_description
1 polymer ?
#
loop_
_entity_poly.entity_id
_entity_poly.type
_entity_poly.pdbx_seq_one_letter_code
_entity_poly.pdbx_strand_id
1 'polypeptide(L)'
;MTRSRTASLLAVAAVLPALLTGCAANARPATRSPNPDTDTAASAAPKTPGAGGAAAGEAAAEAARPVRSPAGPVRVPAGVTAGYAVVDVTTGKTVARHLAHHRFRSASVVKILIAVDYLERHKGAVPARDRALLTPMLRGSDDDAATALWRRGGQGEIVRRMARRIGLTETAPPPAAKPGFWGYTAVSAADMALVYRYLLRRAEPRVRDFVLGNLHSASKCASDGFDQYFGIPRAVPRPWAIKQGWSGYGAVPPVKCTRATVASLRIGAVTMGGNPVDFGRPVLHTTGVIGDRLIMVVLTLQPSGASFRKSAERVTKLARDLYLSVA
;
A
#
# COMPACT_ATOMS: atom_id res chain seq x y z
N MET A 1 -26.35 -47.55 -39.24
CA MET A 1 -25.10 -48.02 -39.89
C MET A 1 -23.97 -47.46 -39.07
N THR A 2 -23.46 -48.26 -38.19
CA THR A 2 -22.17 -48.94 -38.06
C THR A 2 -21.00 -48.00 -37.76
N ARG A 3 -20.54 -48.04 -36.51
CA ARG A 3 -19.24 -48.48 -35.95
C ARG A 3 -18.04 -47.63 -36.40
N SER A 4 -17.14 -47.20 -35.56
CA SER A 4 -16.22 -48.03 -34.80
C SER A 4 -15.45 -47.21 -33.73
N ARG A 5 -15.23 -47.88 -32.62
CA ARG A 5 -14.33 -47.55 -31.51
C ARG A 5 -12.89 -47.88 -31.90
N THR A 6 -11.93 -47.11 -31.43
CA THR A 6 -10.60 -47.68 -31.12
C THR A 6 -10.05 -47.01 -29.88
N ALA A 7 -9.88 -47.82 -28.86
CA ALA A 7 -9.08 -47.56 -27.67
C ALA A 7 -7.66 -48.05 -27.92
N SER A 8 -6.66 -47.38 -27.42
CA SER A 8 -5.33 -47.95 -27.23
C SER A 8 -4.78 -47.51 -25.86
N LEU A 9 -4.43 -48.55 -25.13
CA LEU A 9 -3.86 -48.59 -23.79
C LEU A 9 -2.32 -48.69 -23.87
N LEU A 10 -1.68 -48.36 -22.73
CA LEU A 10 -0.39 -48.83 -22.22
C LEU A 10 0.87 -48.06 -22.70
N ALA A 11 1.69 -47.52 -21.80
CA ALA A 11 2.63 -48.25 -20.96
C ALA A 11 3.14 -47.44 -19.78
N VAL A 12 3.19 -48.10 -18.64
CA VAL A 12 3.86 -47.74 -17.39
C VAL A 12 5.33 -48.09 -17.49
N ALA A 13 6.22 -47.21 -17.03
CA ALA A 13 7.57 -47.62 -16.66
C ALA A 13 7.97 -46.91 -15.36
N ALA A 14 8.00 -47.66 -14.29
CA ALA A 14 8.61 -47.32 -13.01
C ALA A 14 10.08 -47.73 -13.01
N VAL A 15 10.96 -46.87 -12.54
CA VAL A 15 12.30 -47.25 -12.07
C VAL A 15 12.64 -46.40 -10.82
N LEU A 16 12.77 -47.07 -9.70
CA LEU A 16 13.49 -46.76 -8.46
C LEU A 16 14.67 -47.75 -8.38
N PRO A 17 15.58 -47.64 -7.39
CA PRO A 17 16.31 -46.53 -6.76
C PRO A 17 17.84 -46.75 -6.76
N ALA A 18 18.61 -45.82 -6.25
CA ALA A 18 19.95 -46.13 -5.74
C ALA A 18 20.28 -45.24 -4.52
N LEU A 19 20.37 -45.91 -3.40
CA LEU A 19 21.01 -45.48 -2.16
C LEU A 19 22.53 -45.48 -2.32
N LEU A 20 23.23 -44.49 -1.80
CA LEU A 20 24.59 -44.65 -1.30
C LEU A 20 24.82 -43.74 -0.08
N THR A 21 25.10 -44.41 1.00
CA THR A 21 25.58 -44.06 2.32
C THR A 21 27.07 -43.62 2.31
N GLY A 22 27.46 -42.82 3.29
CA GLY A 22 28.87 -42.67 3.69
C GLY A 22 29.11 -41.44 4.54
N CYS A 23 29.08 -41.57 5.85
CA CYS A 23 30.07 -41.45 6.93
C CYS A 23 30.71 -40.05 7.09
N ALA A 24 30.47 -39.36 8.13
CA ALA A 24 30.89 -39.38 9.55
C ALA A 24 32.38 -39.07 9.78
N ALA A 25 32.65 -38.05 10.57
CA ALA A 25 33.58 -37.97 11.70
C ALA A 25 33.76 -36.49 12.11
N ASN A 26 33.36 -36.11 13.32
CA ASN A 26 34.16 -35.99 14.58
C ASN A 26 35.24 -34.90 14.49
N ALA A 27 35.29 -33.90 15.34
CA ALA A 27 35.54 -33.92 16.79
C ALA A 27 35.44 -32.54 17.41
N ARG A 28 35.00 -32.50 18.67
CA ARG A 28 35.23 -31.51 19.74
C ARG A 28 36.67 -31.62 20.30
N PRO A 29 37.09 -30.91 21.38
CA PRO A 29 36.52 -29.75 22.10
C PRO A 29 37.58 -28.75 22.69
N ALA A 30 37.05 -27.72 23.37
CA ALA A 30 37.51 -27.08 24.63
C ALA A 30 38.90 -26.38 24.67
N THR A 31 39.12 -25.31 25.38
CA THR A 31 38.89 -24.93 26.77
C THR A 31 39.41 -23.54 27.06
N ARG A 32 38.73 -22.87 27.99
CA ARG A 32 39.21 -22.04 29.12
C ARG A 32 39.82 -20.66 28.89
N SER A 33 39.14 -19.72 29.55
CA SER A 33 39.64 -18.46 30.18
C SER A 33 40.74 -18.73 31.23
N PRO A 34 41.50 -17.72 31.66
CA PRO A 34 40.98 -16.78 32.65
C PRO A 34 41.47 -15.31 32.49
N ASN A 35 40.73 -14.41 33.13
CA ASN A 35 41.16 -13.08 33.60
C ASN A 35 42.21 -13.24 34.73
N PRO A 36 43.02 -12.23 35.12
CA PRO A 36 42.50 -11.00 35.72
C PRO A 36 43.39 -9.72 35.53
N ASP A 37 42.83 -8.63 36.05
CA ASP A 37 43.43 -7.49 36.77
C ASP A 37 43.79 -6.21 35.99
N THR A 38 43.02 -5.22 36.39
CA THR A 38 43.30 -3.83 36.82
C THR A 38 44.30 -2.98 36.02
N ASP A 39 43.86 -1.84 35.51
CA ASP A 39 44.25 -0.56 36.07
C ASP A 39 43.44 0.63 35.56
N THR A 40 43.26 1.54 36.46
CA THR A 40 42.54 2.79 36.45
C THR A 40 43.23 3.84 35.56
N ALA A 41 42.51 4.48 34.63
CA ALA A 41 42.85 5.84 34.19
C ALA A 41 41.58 6.57 33.69
N ALA A 42 41.21 7.55 34.45
CA ALA A 42 40.22 8.58 34.10
C ALA A 42 40.70 9.38 32.89
N SER A 43 39.88 9.49 31.85
CA SER A 43 40.02 10.51 30.83
C SER A 43 38.67 11.06 30.43
N ALA A 44 38.58 12.38 30.42
CA ALA A 44 37.41 13.21 30.25
C ALA A 44 36.69 13.00 28.93
N ALA A 45 35.37 12.92 28.97
CA ALA A 45 34.48 12.98 27.81
C ALA A 45 34.40 14.40 27.25
N PRO A 46 34.44 14.59 25.93
CA PRO A 46 34.04 15.85 25.34
C PRO A 46 32.50 15.93 25.26
N LYS A 47 31.95 16.99 25.85
CA LYS A 47 30.54 17.36 25.70
C LYS A 47 30.26 17.76 24.26
N THR A 48 29.47 16.96 23.55
CA THR A 48 28.88 17.34 22.27
C THR A 48 27.55 18.07 22.53
N PRO A 49 27.27 19.21 21.87
CA PRO A 49 26.02 19.92 22.05
C PRO A 49 24.86 19.13 21.44
N GLY A 50 23.81 18.91 22.18
CA GLY A 50 22.60 18.20 21.77
C GLY A 50 21.80 18.98 20.74
N ALA A 51 21.84 18.54 19.49
CA ALA A 51 20.93 18.96 18.44
C ALA A 51 19.69 18.05 18.30
N GLY A 52 19.51 17.09 19.21
CA GLY A 52 18.39 16.11 19.16
C GLY A 52 17.14 16.51 19.95
N GLY A 53 17.22 17.52 20.81
CA GLY A 53 16.11 17.88 21.70
C GLY A 53 14.97 18.67 21.06
N ALA A 54 15.28 19.55 20.11
CA ALA A 54 14.29 20.43 19.49
C ALA A 54 13.34 19.68 18.57
N ALA A 55 13.86 18.80 17.70
CA ALA A 55 13.03 18.02 16.74
C ALA A 55 12.11 17.03 17.44
N ALA A 56 12.56 16.41 18.55
CA ALA A 56 11.72 15.51 19.34
C ALA A 56 10.63 16.27 20.11
N GLY A 57 10.95 17.48 20.60
CA GLY A 57 10.00 18.36 21.26
C GLY A 57 8.91 18.90 20.33
N GLU A 58 9.25 19.28 19.10
CA GLU A 58 8.27 19.70 18.08
C GLU A 58 7.37 18.57 17.64
N ALA A 59 7.90 17.39 17.41
CA ALA A 59 7.09 16.19 17.07
C ALA A 59 6.14 15.79 18.21
N ALA A 60 6.56 15.91 19.46
CA ALA A 60 5.70 15.65 20.61
C ALA A 60 4.65 16.75 20.79
N ALA A 61 4.97 18.00 20.55
CA ALA A 61 4.03 19.13 20.61
C ALA A 61 2.99 19.06 19.49
N GLU A 62 3.38 18.63 18.28
CA GLU A 62 2.48 18.40 17.15
C GLU A 62 1.51 17.24 17.45
N ALA A 63 2.00 16.17 18.06
CA ALA A 63 1.16 15.04 18.49
C ALA A 63 0.14 15.43 19.56
N ALA A 64 0.41 16.43 20.37
CA ALA A 64 -0.46 16.89 21.46
C ALA A 64 -1.55 17.88 21.04
N ARG A 65 -1.46 18.44 19.84
CA ARG A 65 -2.50 19.38 19.36
C ARG A 65 -3.83 18.69 19.11
N PRO A 66 -4.96 19.26 19.56
CA PRO A 66 -6.27 18.69 19.26
C PRO A 66 -6.56 18.79 17.75
N VAL A 67 -7.09 17.69 17.20
CA VAL A 67 -7.58 17.68 15.82
C VAL A 67 -8.84 18.52 15.75
N ARG A 68 -8.91 19.45 14.80
CA ARG A 68 -10.03 20.38 14.63
C ARG A 68 -10.83 20.06 13.38
N SER A 69 -12.08 20.45 13.35
CA SER A 69 -12.85 20.52 12.10
C SER A 69 -12.49 21.81 11.37
N PRO A 70 -12.34 21.78 10.03
CA PRO A 70 -12.09 23.00 9.26
C PRO A 70 -13.19 24.04 9.49
N ALA A 71 -12.82 25.31 9.50
CA ALA A 71 -13.79 26.42 9.59
C ALA A 71 -14.69 26.54 8.32
N GLY A 72 -14.30 25.86 7.24
CA GLY A 72 -15.03 25.80 5.97
C GLY A 72 -14.48 24.70 5.04
N PRO A 73 -15.13 24.45 3.90
CA PRO A 73 -14.72 23.43 2.96
C PRO A 73 -13.36 23.78 2.33
N VAL A 74 -12.45 22.80 2.29
CA VAL A 74 -11.17 22.93 1.58
C VAL A 74 -11.43 22.96 0.07
N ARG A 75 -10.87 23.95 -0.62
CA ARG A 75 -11.09 24.16 -2.04
C ARG A 75 -10.45 23.06 -2.89
N VAL A 76 -11.29 22.38 -3.67
CA VAL A 76 -10.83 21.43 -4.70
C VAL A 76 -10.27 22.19 -5.90
N PRO A 77 -9.09 21.83 -6.43
CA PRO A 77 -8.54 22.47 -7.63
C PRO A 77 -9.47 22.39 -8.84
N ALA A 78 -9.48 23.45 -9.66
CA ALA A 78 -10.33 23.52 -10.85
C ALA A 78 -10.11 22.32 -11.80
N GLY A 79 -11.20 21.77 -12.35
CA GLY A 79 -11.21 20.63 -13.25
C GLY A 79 -10.96 19.27 -12.58
N VAL A 80 -10.68 19.23 -11.27
CA VAL A 80 -10.52 18.01 -10.49
C VAL A 80 -11.87 17.63 -9.85
N THR A 81 -12.26 16.37 -9.94
CA THR A 81 -13.29 15.81 -9.07
C THR A 81 -12.57 15.13 -7.92
N ALA A 82 -12.80 15.56 -6.67
CA ALA A 82 -12.15 14.99 -5.51
C ALA A 82 -13.19 14.47 -4.50
N GLY A 83 -12.95 13.26 -3.98
CA GLY A 83 -13.59 12.74 -2.79
C GLY A 83 -12.55 12.64 -1.68
N TYR A 84 -12.81 13.21 -0.50
CA TYR A 84 -11.91 13.07 0.61
C TYR A 84 -12.62 12.80 1.94
N ALA A 85 -11.90 12.14 2.83
CA ALA A 85 -12.24 11.96 4.22
C ALA A 85 -11.00 12.09 5.09
N VAL A 86 -11.07 12.88 6.15
CA VAL A 86 -10.05 12.94 7.20
C VAL A 86 -10.70 12.53 8.51
N VAL A 87 -10.08 11.56 9.18
CA VAL A 87 -10.61 10.97 10.41
C VAL A 87 -9.57 11.14 11.52
N ASP A 88 -10.01 11.65 12.65
CA ASP A 88 -9.25 11.62 13.89
C ASP A 88 -9.17 10.18 14.41
N VAL A 89 -7.96 9.65 14.52
CA VAL A 89 -7.71 8.26 14.97
C VAL A 89 -8.16 8.06 16.42
N THR A 90 -7.97 9.05 17.28
CA THR A 90 -8.28 8.95 18.71
C THR A 90 -9.78 8.85 18.95
N THR A 91 -10.54 9.79 18.38
CA THR A 91 -11.99 9.87 18.58
C THR A 91 -12.79 9.03 17.58
N GLY A 92 -12.18 8.64 16.47
CA GLY A 92 -12.85 7.98 15.35
C GLY A 92 -13.79 8.89 14.55
N LYS A 93 -13.85 10.19 14.85
CA LYS A 93 -14.72 11.15 14.17
C LYS A 93 -14.14 11.57 12.82
N THR A 94 -15.01 11.68 11.82
CA THR A 94 -14.66 12.33 10.54
C THR A 94 -14.66 13.84 10.75
N VAL A 95 -13.48 14.45 10.65
CA VAL A 95 -13.28 15.90 10.90
C VAL A 95 -13.37 16.73 9.63
N ALA A 96 -13.05 16.15 8.46
CA ALA A 96 -13.26 16.79 7.16
C ALA A 96 -13.74 15.77 6.14
N ARG A 97 -14.70 16.16 5.28
CA ARG A 97 -15.19 15.32 4.20
C ARG A 97 -15.74 16.15 3.04
N HIS A 98 -15.62 15.60 1.83
CA HIS A 98 -16.24 16.13 0.62
C HIS A 98 -16.43 14.97 -0.36
N LEU A 99 -17.59 14.83 -0.96
CA LEU A 99 -17.94 13.70 -1.85
C LEU A 99 -17.37 12.36 -1.34
N ALA A 100 -17.41 12.15 -0.01
CA ALA A 100 -16.73 11.03 0.63
C ALA A 100 -17.27 9.66 0.18
N HIS A 101 -18.51 9.60 -0.27
CA HIS A 101 -19.20 8.41 -0.78
C HIS A 101 -19.17 8.29 -2.32
N HIS A 102 -18.56 9.27 -3.01
CA HIS A 102 -18.38 9.16 -4.46
C HIS A 102 -17.40 8.04 -4.81
N ARG A 103 -17.74 7.25 -5.83
CA ARG A 103 -16.95 6.09 -6.26
C ARG A 103 -15.90 6.48 -7.27
N PHE A 104 -14.69 6.03 -7.02
CA PHE A 104 -13.53 6.14 -7.91
C PHE A 104 -13.00 4.75 -8.24
N ARG A 105 -12.36 4.56 -9.41
CA ARG A 105 -11.54 3.36 -9.60
C ARG A 105 -10.32 3.46 -8.67
N SER A 106 -10.01 2.37 -8.00
CA SER A 106 -9.03 2.37 -6.92
C SER A 106 -7.58 2.61 -7.37
N ALA A 107 -7.25 2.28 -8.62
CA ALA A 107 -5.86 2.08 -9.01
C ALA A 107 -5.13 1.23 -7.94
N SER A 108 -3.91 1.57 -7.56
CA SER A 108 -3.12 0.77 -6.60
C SER A 108 -3.56 0.86 -5.13
N VAL A 109 -4.59 1.64 -4.79
CA VAL A 109 -5.09 1.69 -3.41
C VAL A 109 -5.72 0.35 -2.98
N VAL A 110 -6.34 -0.40 -3.91
CA VAL A 110 -6.91 -1.73 -3.64
C VAL A 110 -5.88 -2.76 -3.14
N LYS A 111 -4.59 -2.54 -3.36
CA LYS A 111 -3.51 -3.42 -2.91
C LYS A 111 -3.49 -3.61 -1.39
N ILE A 112 -4.05 -2.65 -0.63
CA ILE A 112 -4.29 -2.83 0.81
C ILE A 112 -5.28 -3.98 1.04
N LEU A 113 -6.41 -4.00 0.33
CA LEU A 113 -7.42 -5.06 0.47
C LEU A 113 -6.87 -6.41 0.06
N ILE A 114 -6.06 -6.46 -1.01
CA ILE A 114 -5.38 -7.70 -1.46
C ILE A 114 -4.47 -8.24 -0.35
N ALA A 115 -3.69 -7.38 0.28
CA ALA A 115 -2.78 -7.78 1.35
C ALA A 115 -3.53 -8.23 2.61
N VAL A 116 -4.56 -7.49 3.04
CA VAL A 116 -5.36 -7.82 4.22
C VAL A 116 -6.09 -9.15 4.02
N ASP A 117 -6.75 -9.35 2.88
CA ASP A 117 -7.43 -10.62 2.56
C ASP A 117 -6.46 -11.81 2.57
N TYR A 118 -5.27 -11.64 1.98
CA TYR A 118 -4.24 -12.67 2.02
C TYR A 118 -3.85 -13.01 3.46
N LEU A 119 -3.49 -11.99 4.25
CA LEU A 119 -2.98 -12.18 5.61
C LEU A 119 -4.04 -12.75 6.57
N GLU A 120 -5.30 -12.36 6.44
CA GLU A 120 -6.38 -12.91 7.28
C GLU A 120 -6.70 -14.36 6.97
N ARG A 121 -6.57 -14.77 5.72
CA ARG A 121 -6.81 -16.16 5.29
C ARG A 121 -5.65 -17.10 5.58
N HIS A 122 -4.43 -16.57 5.72
CA HIS A 122 -3.22 -17.33 5.99
C HIS A 122 -2.79 -17.13 7.43
N LYS A 123 -3.06 -18.11 8.29
CA LYS A 123 -2.65 -18.10 9.69
C LYS A 123 -1.14 -18.38 9.82
N GLY A 124 -0.53 -17.83 10.84
CA GLY A 124 0.90 -18.03 11.11
C GLY A 124 1.84 -17.10 10.35
N ALA A 125 3.11 -17.47 10.27
CA ALA A 125 4.15 -16.67 9.61
C ALA A 125 3.92 -16.61 8.09
N VAL A 126 4.16 -15.43 7.50
CA VAL A 126 4.09 -15.25 6.04
C VAL A 126 5.25 -15.99 5.38
N PRO A 127 4.98 -16.99 4.50
CA PRO A 127 6.03 -17.70 3.77
C PRO A 127 6.93 -16.75 2.97
N ALA A 128 8.22 -17.09 2.83
CA ALA A 128 9.19 -16.23 2.14
C ALA A 128 8.74 -15.89 0.71
N ARG A 129 8.22 -16.86 -0.05
CA ARG A 129 7.69 -16.66 -1.41
C ARG A 129 6.54 -15.65 -1.48
N ASP A 130 5.68 -15.61 -0.46
CA ASP A 130 4.52 -14.72 -0.43
C ASP A 130 4.91 -13.34 0.12
N ARG A 131 5.87 -13.28 1.03
CA ARG A 131 6.51 -12.02 1.46
C ARG A 131 7.20 -11.33 0.29
N ALA A 132 7.83 -12.09 -0.62
CA ALA A 132 8.47 -11.57 -1.83
C ALA A 132 7.47 -10.91 -2.81
N LEU A 133 6.17 -11.20 -2.70
CA LEU A 133 5.11 -10.52 -3.44
C LEU A 133 4.47 -9.39 -2.63
N LEU A 134 4.10 -9.65 -1.39
CA LEU A 134 3.39 -8.67 -0.55
C LEU A 134 4.21 -7.41 -0.29
N THR A 135 5.51 -7.56 -0.04
CA THR A 135 6.39 -6.42 0.28
C THR A 135 6.55 -5.44 -0.88
N PRO A 136 6.96 -5.82 -2.10
CA PRO A 136 7.06 -4.89 -3.22
C PRO A 136 5.67 -4.35 -3.65
N MET A 137 4.60 -5.14 -3.57
CA MET A 137 3.24 -4.68 -3.84
C MET A 137 2.83 -3.52 -2.92
N LEU A 138 3.15 -3.59 -1.64
CA LEU A 138 2.80 -2.54 -0.68
C LEU A 138 3.76 -1.35 -0.74
N ARG A 139 5.08 -1.60 -0.76
CA ARG A 139 6.11 -0.55 -0.71
C ARG A 139 6.33 0.15 -2.04
N GLY A 140 6.48 -0.62 -3.11
CA GLY A 140 6.81 -0.17 -4.46
C GLY A 140 5.63 -0.13 -5.40
N SER A 141 4.43 -0.47 -4.91
CA SER A 141 3.23 -0.56 -5.74
C SER A 141 3.36 -1.52 -6.92
N ASP A 142 4.08 -2.63 -6.75
CA ASP A 142 4.35 -3.61 -7.79
C ASP A 142 3.07 -4.24 -8.35
N ASP A 143 2.89 -4.14 -9.67
CA ASP A 143 1.67 -4.56 -10.36
C ASP A 143 1.67 -6.06 -10.67
N ASP A 144 2.83 -6.65 -10.93
CA ASP A 144 2.95 -8.09 -11.19
C ASP A 144 2.69 -8.88 -9.91
N ALA A 145 3.25 -8.43 -8.79
CA ALA A 145 2.97 -8.99 -7.48
C ALA A 145 1.48 -8.87 -7.10
N ALA A 146 0.88 -7.71 -7.36
CA ALA A 146 -0.55 -7.51 -7.15
C ALA A 146 -1.39 -8.46 -8.00
N THR A 147 -1.05 -8.62 -9.28
CA THR A 147 -1.74 -9.51 -10.22
C THR A 147 -1.64 -10.97 -9.79
N ALA A 148 -0.46 -11.41 -9.34
CA ALA A 148 -0.27 -12.77 -8.83
C ALA A 148 -1.14 -13.05 -7.59
N LEU A 149 -1.15 -12.12 -6.62
CA LEU A 149 -1.96 -12.24 -5.41
C LEU A 149 -3.45 -12.12 -5.69
N TRP A 150 -3.85 -11.24 -6.61
CA TRP A 150 -5.23 -11.06 -7.07
C TRP A 150 -5.81 -12.34 -7.65
N ARG A 151 -5.09 -12.97 -8.58
CA ARG A 151 -5.49 -14.26 -9.19
C ARG A 151 -5.63 -15.34 -8.13
N ARG A 152 -4.62 -15.52 -7.28
CA ARG A 152 -4.62 -16.53 -6.20
C ARG A 152 -5.72 -16.31 -5.17
N GLY A 153 -6.10 -15.05 -4.91
CA GLY A 153 -7.16 -14.69 -3.97
C GLY A 153 -8.59 -14.83 -4.52
N GLY A 154 -8.75 -15.18 -5.81
CA GLY A 154 -10.06 -15.32 -6.46
C GLY A 154 -10.59 -13.99 -7.01
N GLN A 155 -9.67 -13.05 -7.34
CA GLN A 155 -9.99 -11.79 -8.01
C GLN A 155 -11.03 -10.95 -7.23
N GLY A 156 -12.18 -10.65 -7.83
CA GLY A 156 -13.25 -9.86 -7.22
C GLY A 156 -13.78 -10.41 -5.89
N GLU A 157 -13.56 -11.71 -5.59
CA GLU A 157 -13.92 -12.29 -4.31
C GLU A 157 -13.13 -11.69 -3.14
N ILE A 158 -11.88 -11.27 -3.38
CA ILE A 158 -11.10 -10.50 -2.39
C ILE A 158 -11.92 -9.28 -1.94
N VAL A 159 -12.41 -8.51 -2.90
CA VAL A 159 -13.17 -7.28 -2.63
C VAL A 159 -14.47 -7.59 -1.89
N ARG A 160 -15.22 -8.62 -2.32
CA ARG A 160 -16.47 -9.02 -1.66
C ARG A 160 -16.25 -9.48 -0.22
N ARG A 161 -15.20 -10.27 0.04
CA ARG A 161 -14.84 -10.68 1.41
C ARG A 161 -14.49 -9.49 2.28
N MET A 162 -13.63 -8.60 1.78
CA MET A 162 -13.21 -7.42 2.53
C MET A 162 -14.36 -6.44 2.75
N ALA A 163 -15.22 -6.24 1.76
CA ALA A 163 -16.41 -5.39 1.93
C ALA A 163 -17.32 -5.92 3.06
N ARG A 164 -17.62 -7.21 3.06
CA ARG A 164 -18.40 -7.82 4.16
C ARG A 164 -17.67 -7.75 5.50
N ARG A 165 -16.37 -8.03 5.52
CA ARG A 165 -15.55 -8.08 6.75
C ARG A 165 -15.43 -6.74 7.43
N ILE A 166 -15.29 -5.67 6.66
CA ILE A 166 -15.04 -4.31 7.15
C ILE A 166 -16.35 -3.50 7.26
N GLY A 167 -17.34 -3.81 6.44
CA GLY A 167 -18.60 -3.06 6.31
C GLY A 167 -18.50 -1.96 5.26
N LEU A 168 -17.82 -2.23 4.11
CA LEU A 168 -17.69 -1.26 3.02
C LEU A 168 -18.95 -1.27 2.15
N THR A 169 -19.49 -0.12 1.83
CA THR A 169 -20.77 0.02 1.12
C THR A 169 -20.64 0.50 -0.32
N GLU A 170 -19.59 1.25 -0.61
CA GLU A 170 -19.31 1.78 -1.95
C GLU A 170 -18.23 0.98 -2.70
N THR A 171 -17.50 0.10 -1.99
CA THR A 171 -16.43 -0.70 -2.56
C THR A 171 -17.00 -1.94 -3.26
N ALA A 172 -16.72 -2.03 -4.57
CA ALA A 172 -17.22 -3.10 -5.41
C ALA A 172 -16.12 -3.68 -6.32
N PRO A 173 -16.20 -4.98 -6.67
CA PRO A 173 -15.28 -5.59 -7.62
C PRO A 173 -15.19 -4.82 -8.95
N PRO A 174 -14.11 -5.04 -9.73
CA PRO A 174 -14.06 -4.59 -11.12
C PRO A 174 -15.29 -5.03 -11.92
N PRO A 175 -15.62 -4.34 -13.04
CA PRO A 175 -16.69 -4.78 -13.94
C PRO A 175 -16.52 -6.23 -14.36
N ALA A 176 -17.63 -6.97 -14.48
CA ALA A 176 -17.62 -8.39 -14.83
C ALA A 176 -16.91 -8.69 -16.16
N ALA A 177 -16.95 -7.76 -17.10
CA ALA A 177 -16.23 -7.88 -18.37
C ALA A 177 -14.69 -7.78 -18.23
N LYS A 178 -14.18 -7.35 -17.07
CA LYS A 178 -12.74 -7.13 -16.82
C LYS A 178 -12.31 -7.58 -15.41
N PRO A 179 -12.56 -8.84 -15.03
CA PRO A 179 -12.33 -9.31 -13.65
C PRO A 179 -10.86 -9.31 -13.24
N GLY A 180 -9.93 -9.37 -14.20
CA GLY A 180 -8.49 -9.33 -13.97
C GLY A 180 -7.93 -7.93 -13.65
N PHE A 181 -8.73 -6.87 -13.88
CA PHE A 181 -8.27 -5.47 -13.72
C PHE A 181 -8.53 -4.95 -12.31
N TRP A 182 -7.74 -5.44 -11.33
CA TRP A 182 -7.89 -5.07 -9.93
C TRP A 182 -7.94 -3.55 -9.69
N GLY A 183 -7.21 -2.75 -10.46
CA GLY A 183 -7.24 -1.28 -10.37
C GLY A 183 -8.58 -0.64 -10.74
N TYR A 184 -9.50 -1.41 -11.31
CA TYR A 184 -10.87 -0.98 -11.62
C TYR A 184 -11.86 -1.28 -10.48
N THR A 185 -11.40 -1.81 -9.37
CA THR A 185 -12.20 -1.90 -8.14
C THR A 185 -12.75 -0.52 -7.80
N ALA A 186 -14.05 -0.42 -7.57
CA ALA A 186 -14.66 0.81 -7.09
C ALA A 186 -14.32 1.00 -5.61
N VAL A 187 -13.95 2.21 -5.22
CA VAL A 187 -13.71 2.60 -3.83
C VAL A 187 -14.22 4.02 -3.59
N SER A 188 -14.57 4.33 -2.34
CA SER A 188 -14.87 5.69 -1.88
C SER A 188 -13.88 6.15 -0.82
N ALA A 189 -13.83 7.46 -0.56
CA ALA A 189 -12.98 7.99 0.51
C ALA A 189 -13.49 7.54 1.89
N ALA A 190 -14.79 7.42 2.08
CA ALA A 190 -15.40 6.91 3.30
C ALA A 190 -14.99 5.45 3.56
N ASP A 191 -15.13 4.58 2.54
CA ASP A 191 -14.76 3.17 2.66
C ASP A 191 -13.26 2.98 2.91
N MET A 192 -12.41 3.73 2.22
CA MET A 192 -10.97 3.64 2.46
C MET A 192 -10.56 4.14 3.85
N ALA A 193 -11.26 5.12 4.41
CA ALA A 193 -11.07 5.51 5.80
C ALA A 193 -11.47 4.37 6.76
N LEU A 194 -12.55 3.63 6.47
CA LEU A 194 -12.93 2.43 7.23
C LEU A 194 -11.86 1.33 7.13
N VAL A 195 -11.22 1.15 5.98
CA VAL A 195 -10.11 0.18 5.81
C VAL A 195 -8.94 0.52 6.74
N TYR A 196 -8.51 1.79 6.80
CA TYR A 196 -7.45 2.21 7.72
C TYR A 196 -7.87 2.08 9.20
N ARG A 197 -9.12 2.44 9.52
CA ARG A 197 -9.66 2.22 10.89
C ARG A 197 -9.67 0.74 11.26
N TYR A 198 -10.05 -0.12 10.32
CA TYR A 198 -10.02 -1.57 10.52
C TYR A 198 -8.61 -2.04 10.84
N LEU A 199 -7.60 -1.63 10.05
CA LEU A 199 -6.20 -1.95 10.32
C LEU A 199 -5.75 -1.49 11.71
N LEU A 200 -6.09 -0.26 12.10
CA LEU A 200 -5.66 0.33 13.37
C LEU A 200 -6.36 -0.27 14.60
N ARG A 201 -7.63 -0.71 14.48
CA ARG A 201 -8.48 -1.01 15.63
C ARG A 201 -9.01 -2.44 15.70
N ARG A 202 -9.09 -3.15 14.58
CA ARG A 202 -9.80 -4.44 14.50
C ARG A 202 -9.00 -5.59 13.88
N ALA A 203 -8.02 -5.29 13.06
CA ALA A 203 -7.16 -6.30 12.46
C ALA A 203 -6.28 -6.96 13.53
N GLU A 204 -6.02 -8.26 13.38
CA GLU A 204 -5.04 -8.96 14.23
C GLU A 204 -3.70 -8.21 14.19
N PRO A 205 -2.95 -8.11 15.32
CA PRO A 205 -1.67 -7.40 15.36
C PRO A 205 -0.72 -7.79 14.23
N ARG A 206 -0.62 -9.07 13.91
CA ARG A 206 0.17 -9.61 12.81
C ARG A 206 -0.20 -8.99 11.45
N VAL A 207 -1.49 -8.84 11.17
CA VAL A 207 -2.00 -8.24 9.92
C VAL A 207 -1.72 -6.75 9.89
N ARG A 208 -2.08 -6.07 10.97
CA ARG A 208 -1.85 -4.63 11.16
C ARG A 208 -0.38 -4.27 10.97
N ASP A 209 0.49 -4.94 11.72
CA ASP A 209 1.92 -4.59 11.77
C ASP A 209 2.61 -4.90 10.44
N PHE A 210 2.24 -5.99 9.78
CA PHE A 210 2.75 -6.29 8.45
C PHE A 210 2.32 -5.23 7.42
N VAL A 211 1.02 -4.90 7.38
CA VAL A 211 0.51 -3.94 6.38
C VAL A 211 1.03 -2.54 6.67
N LEU A 212 0.81 -2.01 7.88
CA LEU A 212 1.22 -0.65 8.22
C LEU A 212 2.75 -0.49 8.19
N GLY A 213 3.53 -1.47 8.64
CA GLY A 213 4.99 -1.44 8.57
C GLY A 213 5.51 -1.35 7.13
N ASN A 214 4.86 -2.03 6.18
CA ASN A 214 5.19 -1.88 4.77
C ASN A 214 4.74 -0.53 4.19
N LEU A 215 3.59 0.02 4.61
CA LEU A 215 3.14 1.34 4.19
C LEU A 215 4.00 2.48 4.77
N HIS A 216 4.52 2.34 5.98
CA HIS A 216 5.55 3.24 6.57
C HIS A 216 6.84 3.22 5.76
N SER A 217 7.19 2.06 5.22
CA SER A 217 8.39 1.82 4.42
C SER A 217 8.15 2.00 2.91
N ALA A 218 7.07 2.72 2.52
CA ALA A 218 6.81 2.97 1.11
C ALA A 218 8.02 3.66 0.45
N SER A 219 8.45 3.15 -0.69
CA SER A 219 9.57 3.69 -1.45
C SER A 219 9.17 4.97 -2.18
N LYS A 220 10.12 5.88 -2.40
CA LYS A 220 9.86 7.08 -3.22
C LYS A 220 9.54 6.70 -4.67
N CYS A 221 10.33 5.80 -5.23
CA CYS A 221 10.12 5.31 -6.59
C CYS A 221 9.30 4.03 -6.57
N ALA A 222 8.23 3.99 -7.34
CA ALA A 222 7.42 2.82 -7.57
C ALA A 222 8.09 1.86 -8.56
N SER A 223 7.64 0.60 -8.61
CA SER A 223 8.19 -0.44 -9.50
C SER A 223 8.07 -0.08 -10.98
N ASP A 224 7.05 0.70 -11.37
CA ASP A 224 6.84 1.21 -12.72
C ASP A 224 7.64 2.49 -13.04
N GLY A 225 8.42 2.98 -12.09
CA GLY A 225 9.27 4.16 -12.23
C GLY A 225 8.60 5.51 -11.95
N PHE A 226 7.33 5.55 -11.54
CA PHE A 226 6.69 6.79 -11.09
C PHE A 226 7.21 7.22 -9.71
N ASP A 227 7.31 8.53 -9.48
CA ASP A 227 7.54 9.08 -8.14
C ASP A 227 6.22 9.03 -7.36
N GLN A 228 6.12 8.10 -6.42
CA GLN A 228 4.91 7.96 -5.60
C GLN A 228 4.90 8.86 -4.36
N TYR A 229 5.92 9.71 -4.16
CA TYR A 229 5.91 10.72 -3.11
C TYR A 229 5.20 11.99 -3.60
N PHE A 230 3.88 11.92 -3.76
CA PHE A 230 2.96 13.04 -3.97
C PHE A 230 1.86 12.99 -2.91
N GLY A 231 1.07 14.05 -2.78
CA GLY A 231 0.03 14.11 -1.76
C GLY A 231 0.62 14.10 -0.35
N ILE A 232 0.20 13.16 0.51
CA ILE A 232 0.63 13.06 1.91
C ILE A 232 2.16 13.18 2.06
N PRO A 233 3.01 12.41 1.37
CA PRO A 233 4.46 12.46 1.57
C PRO A 233 5.12 13.82 1.34
N ARG A 234 4.53 14.67 0.50
CA ARG A 234 5.03 16.03 0.24
C ARG A 234 4.26 17.11 0.96
N ALA A 235 3.09 16.77 1.49
CA ALA A 235 2.19 17.72 2.14
C ALA A 235 2.45 17.83 3.63
N VAL A 236 2.84 16.73 4.27
CA VAL A 236 2.92 16.62 5.73
C VAL A 236 4.24 16.00 6.19
N PRO A 237 4.72 16.34 7.40
CA PRO A 237 5.92 15.72 7.95
C PRO A 237 5.69 14.23 8.24
N ARG A 238 6.79 13.47 8.36
CA ARG A 238 6.77 12.09 8.89
C ARG A 238 6.46 12.10 10.40
N PRO A 239 5.98 10.99 10.98
CA PRO A 239 5.77 9.68 10.34
C PRO A 239 4.43 9.60 9.59
N TRP A 240 4.40 8.84 8.51
CA TRP A 240 3.17 8.47 7.80
C TRP A 240 3.28 7.05 7.24
N ALA A 241 2.14 6.36 7.12
CA ALA A 241 1.97 5.08 6.43
C ALA A 241 1.06 5.30 5.23
N ILE A 242 1.58 5.15 4.01
CA ILE A 242 0.86 5.55 2.80
C ILE A 242 0.63 4.43 1.80
N LYS A 243 -0.48 4.52 1.06
CA LYS A 243 -0.67 3.84 -0.20
C LYS A 243 -1.22 4.80 -1.23
N GLN A 244 -0.45 4.96 -2.28
CA GLN A 244 -0.80 5.79 -3.42
C GLN A 244 -1.48 4.97 -4.52
N GLY A 245 -2.21 5.67 -5.40
CA GLY A 245 -2.81 5.06 -6.57
C GLY A 245 -2.79 6.01 -7.76
N TRP A 246 -2.44 5.53 -8.94
CA TRP A 246 -2.46 6.30 -10.18
C TRP A 246 -2.82 5.40 -11.37
N SER A 247 -3.47 5.99 -12.36
CA SER A 247 -3.79 5.35 -13.63
C SER A 247 -4.17 6.41 -14.66
N GLY A 248 -3.89 6.14 -15.93
CA GLY A 248 -4.19 7.05 -17.04
C GLY A 248 -3.06 8.04 -17.38
N TYR A 249 -1.81 7.76 -16.97
CA TYR A 249 -0.61 8.57 -17.26
C TYR A 249 0.41 7.86 -18.15
N GLY A 250 0.00 6.76 -18.80
CA GLY A 250 0.90 5.88 -19.53
C GLY A 250 1.48 4.77 -18.65
N ALA A 251 2.24 3.86 -19.29
CA ALA A 251 2.85 2.72 -18.61
C ALA A 251 4.15 3.08 -17.89
N VAL A 252 4.79 4.19 -18.30
CA VAL A 252 6.04 4.70 -17.71
C VAL A 252 5.95 6.22 -17.58
N PRO A 253 6.57 6.82 -16.57
CA PRO A 253 6.59 8.25 -16.43
C PRO A 253 7.50 8.88 -17.49
N PRO A 254 7.21 10.12 -17.96
CA PRO A 254 8.09 10.86 -18.87
C PRO A 254 9.50 11.06 -18.30
N VAL A 255 9.58 11.24 -16.99
CA VAL A 255 10.83 11.33 -16.22
C VAL A 255 10.77 10.24 -15.16
N LYS A 256 11.64 9.24 -15.29
CA LYS A 256 11.72 8.16 -14.30
C LYS A 256 12.19 8.69 -12.95
N CYS A 257 11.55 8.22 -11.92
CA CYS A 257 12.01 8.43 -10.56
C CYS A 257 13.39 7.75 -10.39
N THR A 258 14.40 8.54 -10.11
CA THR A 258 15.74 8.01 -9.85
C THR A 258 15.93 7.73 -8.36
N ARG A 259 15.83 6.48 -8.00
CA ARG A 259 16.82 5.69 -7.29
C ARG A 259 17.23 4.66 -8.32
N ALA A 260 18.46 4.66 -8.73
CA ALA A 260 18.96 3.94 -9.89
C ALA A 260 18.28 2.58 -10.17
N THR A 261 17.92 2.38 -11.46
CA THR A 261 17.64 1.13 -12.20
C THR A 261 16.31 0.39 -11.90
N VAL A 262 15.49 -0.05 -12.85
CA VAL A 262 15.56 -0.76 -14.12
C VAL A 262 14.17 -0.86 -14.79
N ALA A 263 14.19 -0.88 -16.10
CA ALA A 263 13.30 -1.30 -17.19
C ALA A 263 11.80 -1.62 -17.02
N SER A 264 11.04 -1.15 -18.00
CA SER A 264 9.57 -1.13 -18.12
C SER A 264 9.05 -1.95 -19.31
N LEU A 265 7.85 -2.49 -19.19
CA LEU A 265 7.00 -2.97 -20.27
C LEU A 265 5.66 -2.20 -20.32
N ARG A 266 5.16 -1.93 -21.54
CA ARG A 266 4.02 -1.03 -21.80
C ARG A 266 2.70 -1.79 -21.91
N ILE A 267 1.59 -1.21 -21.41
CA ILE A 267 0.22 -1.61 -21.78
C ILE A 267 -0.64 -0.35 -21.95
N GLY A 268 -1.40 -0.28 -23.05
CA GLY A 268 -2.16 0.87 -23.48
C GLY A 268 -3.50 1.10 -22.75
N ALA A 269 -4.02 2.31 -22.89
CA ALA A 269 -5.30 2.77 -22.33
C ALA A 269 -6.48 2.39 -23.24
N VAL A 270 -7.61 1.98 -22.62
CA VAL A 270 -8.88 1.70 -23.32
C VAL A 270 -9.99 2.52 -22.67
N THR A 271 -10.77 3.22 -23.52
CA THR A 271 -11.97 3.97 -23.15
C THR A 271 -13.20 3.06 -23.09
N MET A 272 -14.04 3.19 -22.07
CA MET A 272 -15.31 2.45 -21.94
C MET A 272 -16.38 3.34 -21.31
N GLY A 273 -17.59 3.34 -21.91
CA GLY A 273 -18.77 4.05 -21.43
C GLY A 273 -19.68 3.18 -20.56
N GLY A 274 -20.47 3.82 -19.69
CA GLY A 274 -21.66 3.20 -19.07
C GLY A 274 -21.49 2.63 -17.65
N ASN A 275 -20.53 3.07 -16.84
CA ASN A 275 -20.40 2.66 -15.43
C ASN A 275 -20.40 3.90 -14.51
N PRO A 276 -21.00 3.87 -13.29
CA PRO A 276 -20.95 4.98 -12.33
C PRO A 276 -19.52 5.36 -11.89
N VAL A 277 -18.52 4.57 -12.25
CA VAL A 277 -17.09 4.86 -12.06
C VAL A 277 -16.52 5.38 -13.37
N ASP A 278 -15.93 6.58 -13.34
CA ASP A 278 -15.25 7.15 -14.51
C ASP A 278 -13.94 6.41 -14.79
N PHE A 279 -13.89 5.70 -15.92
CA PHE A 279 -12.68 5.00 -16.39
C PHE A 279 -11.88 5.79 -17.44
N GLY A 280 -12.40 6.91 -17.93
CA GLY A 280 -11.80 7.70 -19.02
C GLY A 280 -10.77 8.71 -18.53
N ARG A 281 -11.04 9.37 -17.39
CA ARG A 281 -10.17 10.41 -16.84
C ARG A 281 -9.02 9.81 -16.03
N PRO A 282 -7.82 10.43 -16.00
CA PRO A 282 -6.74 9.98 -15.11
C PRO A 282 -7.13 10.07 -13.63
N VAL A 283 -6.68 9.13 -12.83
CA VAL A 283 -6.83 9.15 -11.37
C VAL A 283 -5.48 9.28 -10.69
N LEU A 284 -5.45 10.05 -9.59
CA LEU A 284 -4.30 10.16 -8.71
C LEU A 284 -4.79 10.23 -7.27
N HIS A 285 -4.44 9.24 -6.46
CA HIS A 285 -4.94 9.06 -5.11
C HIS A 285 -3.81 9.09 -4.10
N THR A 286 -4.02 9.75 -2.96
CA THR A 286 -3.14 9.69 -1.81
C THR A 286 -3.96 9.27 -0.60
N THR A 287 -3.52 8.21 0.08
CA THR A 287 -4.22 7.66 1.24
C THR A 287 -3.21 7.24 2.30
N GLY A 288 -3.55 7.39 3.56
CA GLY A 288 -2.65 6.95 4.63
C GLY A 288 -3.06 7.33 6.03
N VAL A 289 -2.19 6.92 6.96
CA VAL A 289 -2.20 7.32 8.36
C VAL A 289 -1.05 8.31 8.57
N ILE A 290 -1.30 9.41 9.23
CA ILE A 290 -0.34 10.48 9.53
C ILE A 290 -0.14 10.53 11.02
N GLY A 291 1.09 10.18 11.47
CA GLY A 291 1.34 9.92 12.87
C GLY A 291 0.37 8.88 13.41
N ASP A 292 0.04 8.99 14.68
CA ASP A 292 -1.03 8.22 15.30
C ASP A 292 -2.35 8.99 15.38
N ARG A 293 -2.45 10.12 14.65
CA ARG A 293 -3.51 11.13 14.79
C ARG A 293 -4.56 11.10 13.70
N LEU A 294 -4.18 11.01 12.45
CA LEU A 294 -5.09 11.21 11.32
C LEU A 294 -5.06 10.05 10.34
N ILE A 295 -6.24 9.63 9.89
CA ILE A 295 -6.40 8.92 8.62
C ILE A 295 -6.78 9.98 7.59
N MET A 296 -6.02 10.07 6.49
CA MET A 296 -6.35 10.96 5.38
C MET A 296 -6.51 10.13 4.09
N VAL A 297 -7.64 10.31 3.45
CA VAL A 297 -7.96 9.70 2.15
C VAL A 297 -8.34 10.81 1.19
N VAL A 298 -7.63 10.91 0.07
CA VAL A 298 -7.92 11.84 -1.02
C VAL A 298 -7.92 11.06 -2.33
N LEU A 299 -9.09 10.90 -2.91
CA LEU A 299 -9.31 10.23 -4.20
C LEU A 299 -9.66 11.29 -5.24
N THR A 300 -9.02 11.24 -6.41
CA THR A 300 -9.26 12.27 -7.43
C THR A 300 -9.36 11.70 -8.84
N LEU A 301 -10.27 12.32 -9.64
CA LEU A 301 -10.24 12.29 -11.10
C LEU A 301 -9.62 13.59 -11.58
N GLN A 302 -8.58 13.48 -12.37
CA GLN A 302 -7.87 14.62 -12.92
C GLN A 302 -8.47 15.05 -14.27
N PRO A 303 -8.27 16.28 -14.74
CA PRO A 303 -8.68 16.68 -16.09
C PRO A 303 -8.11 15.74 -17.16
N SER A 304 -8.88 15.48 -18.21
CA SER A 304 -8.40 14.72 -19.35
C SER A 304 -7.13 15.34 -19.93
N GLY A 305 -6.14 14.52 -20.29
CA GLY A 305 -4.84 14.98 -20.79
C GLY A 305 -3.92 15.63 -19.74
N ALA A 306 -4.30 15.66 -18.45
CA ALA A 306 -3.44 16.20 -17.41
C ALA A 306 -2.16 15.37 -17.26
N SER A 307 -0.99 16.05 -17.20
CA SER A 307 0.27 15.38 -16.91
C SER A 307 0.33 14.88 -15.47
N PHE A 308 1.09 13.80 -15.23
CA PHE A 308 1.32 13.26 -13.89
C PHE A 308 1.86 14.32 -12.93
N ARG A 309 2.84 15.12 -13.36
CA ARG A 309 3.45 16.18 -12.55
C ARG A 309 2.42 17.21 -12.07
N LYS A 310 1.61 17.77 -12.99
CA LYS A 310 0.57 18.75 -12.64
C LYS A 310 -0.50 18.13 -11.72
N SER A 311 -0.86 16.87 -11.95
CA SER A 311 -1.79 16.14 -11.09
C SER A 311 -1.22 15.92 -9.69
N ALA A 312 0.07 15.55 -9.58
CA ALA A 312 0.78 15.38 -8.32
C ALA A 312 0.86 16.70 -7.51
N GLU A 313 1.10 17.82 -8.19
CA GLU A 313 1.09 19.15 -7.57
C GLU A 313 -0.28 19.51 -6.99
N ARG A 314 -1.38 19.25 -7.75
CA ARG A 314 -2.76 19.50 -7.30
C ARG A 314 -3.14 18.64 -6.10
N VAL A 315 -2.83 17.35 -6.15
CA VAL A 315 -3.14 16.43 -5.04
C VAL A 315 -2.31 16.75 -3.81
N THR A 316 -1.05 17.19 -3.99
CA THR A 316 -0.19 17.59 -2.87
C THR A 316 -0.70 18.88 -2.23
N LYS A 317 -1.13 19.85 -3.04
CA LYS A 317 -1.73 21.08 -2.50
C LYS A 317 -3.01 20.76 -1.71
N LEU A 318 -3.91 19.94 -2.28
CA LEU A 318 -5.15 19.56 -1.60
C LEU A 318 -4.88 18.82 -0.29
N ALA A 319 -3.94 17.87 -0.27
CA ALA A 319 -3.56 17.15 0.94
C ALA A 319 -2.95 18.09 2.01
N ARG A 320 -2.16 19.08 1.59
CA ARG A 320 -1.59 20.12 2.49
C ARG A 320 -2.69 20.98 3.08
N ASP A 321 -3.57 21.52 2.24
CA ASP A 321 -4.68 22.37 2.68
C ASP A 321 -5.58 21.63 3.67
N LEU A 322 -5.87 20.33 3.41
CA LEU A 322 -6.62 19.46 4.33
C LEU A 322 -5.88 19.27 5.66
N TYR A 323 -4.58 18.97 5.60
CA TYR A 323 -3.78 18.78 6.82
C TYR A 323 -3.78 20.05 7.68
N LEU A 324 -3.47 21.20 7.09
CA LEU A 324 -3.42 22.48 7.81
C LEU A 324 -4.79 22.92 8.36
N SER A 325 -5.88 22.48 7.73
CA SER A 325 -7.23 22.81 8.20
C SER A 325 -7.67 22.04 9.44
N VAL A 326 -7.02 20.90 9.74
CA VAL A 326 -7.40 19.99 10.84
C VAL A 326 -6.30 19.81 11.91
N ALA A 327 -5.05 20.18 11.61
CA ALA A 327 -3.89 20.04 12.49
C ALA A 327 -3.84 21.10 13.60
#